data_57d0b052326306f11be1d65e1327b98f
#
_entry.id   57d0b052326306f11be1d65e1327b98f
#
_cell.length_a   1.000
_cell.length_b   1.000
_cell.length_c   1.000
_cell.angle_alpha   90.00
_cell.angle_beta   90.00
_cell.angle_gamma   90.00
#
_symmetry.space_group_name_H-M   'P 1'
#
loop_
_entity.id
_entity.type
_entity.pdbx_description
1 polymer ?
#
loop_
_entity_poly.entity_id
_entity_poly.type
_entity_poly.pdbx_seq_one_letter_code
_entity_poly.pdbx_strand_id
1 'polypeptide(L)'
;MNISRKEQERRIRHLAGEKDTAWRVGSYDLWQHEHYDRCRDVFSDYLKQTNQPSAPWYIIDAKSRKWRELQIMEILTQGIDIALSNSQMAVPLLQNVFPLERMPLLSEIPLDKTISEEDYKKELKQLRQRLGELHNRLYRKKVPVIIAYEGWDAAGKGGNIKRITSALDPRGYEVHPIASPEPHEKARHYLWRFWTRLPKTGHIAIFDRTWYGRVMVERLEGFCSENDWKRAYHEINEFEKELHDWGAVIIKFWVQIDKDTQLERFTERQNTPAKQWKITEEDWRNRDKWDQYEQAVNEMLVKTSTTYAPWHILESVDKKYARIKALRIVVEELEKALEKEA
;
A
#
# COMPACT_ATOMS: atom_id res chain seq x y z
N MET A 1 -14.06 18.79 21.95
CA MET A 1 -14.94 19.26 23.07
C MET A 1 -14.07 19.96 24.10
N ASN A 2 -14.33 21.24 24.37
CA ASN A 2 -13.55 22.05 25.27
C ASN A 2 -14.36 22.45 26.52
N ILE A 3 -13.76 22.31 27.70
CA ILE A 3 -14.31 22.79 28.98
C ILE A 3 -13.16 23.34 29.82
N SER A 4 -13.46 24.30 30.72
CA SER A 4 -12.48 24.84 31.66
C SER A 4 -12.12 23.83 32.75
N ARG A 5 -10.94 24.01 33.40
CA ARG A 5 -10.48 23.18 34.52
C ARG A 5 -11.52 23.13 35.66
N LYS A 6 -12.14 24.29 35.95
CA LYS A 6 -13.19 24.40 36.97
C LYS A 6 -14.45 23.58 36.61
N GLU A 7 -14.84 23.58 35.33
CA GLU A 7 -15.99 22.80 34.85
C GLU A 7 -15.65 21.30 34.85
N GLN A 8 -14.43 20.91 34.49
CA GLN A 8 -13.97 19.53 34.57
C GLN A 8 -14.02 19.02 36.01
N GLU A 9 -13.49 19.79 36.95
CA GLU A 9 -13.53 19.45 38.37
C GLU A 9 -14.96 19.26 38.89
N ARG A 10 -15.86 20.20 38.56
CA ARG A 10 -17.26 20.12 38.93
C ARG A 10 -17.92 18.82 38.43
N ARG A 11 -17.63 18.43 37.17
CA ARG A 11 -18.17 17.19 36.57
C ARG A 11 -17.59 15.94 37.22
N ILE A 12 -16.28 15.89 37.44
CA ILE A 12 -15.62 14.76 38.10
C ILE A 12 -16.22 14.57 39.50
N ARG A 13 -16.36 15.65 40.30
CA ARG A 13 -16.96 15.57 41.64
C ARG A 13 -18.41 15.08 41.58
N HIS A 14 -19.19 15.56 40.65
CA HIS A 14 -20.60 15.13 40.48
C HIS A 14 -20.68 13.64 40.17
N LEU A 15 -19.90 13.15 39.16
CA LEU A 15 -19.90 11.75 38.75
C LEU A 15 -19.37 10.83 39.88
N ALA A 16 -18.31 11.24 40.60
CA ALA A 16 -17.74 10.48 41.71
C ALA A 16 -18.66 10.41 42.93
N GLY A 17 -19.50 11.43 43.13
CA GLY A 17 -20.41 11.53 44.27
C GLY A 17 -21.69 10.66 44.12
N GLU A 18 -22.03 10.26 42.93
CA GLU A 18 -23.24 9.47 42.63
C GLU A 18 -22.89 7.99 42.50
N LYS A 19 -23.56 7.12 43.30
CA LYS A 19 -23.29 5.66 43.35
C LYS A 19 -23.33 5.01 41.94
N ASP A 20 -24.27 5.41 41.11
CA ASP A 20 -24.49 4.82 39.80
C ASP A 20 -23.51 5.32 38.71
N THR A 21 -22.78 6.40 38.98
CA THR A 21 -21.85 7.00 38.00
C THR A 21 -20.40 7.07 38.51
N ALA A 22 -20.11 6.79 39.75
CA ALA A 22 -18.76 6.85 40.34
C ALA A 22 -17.74 5.98 39.58
N TRP A 23 -18.18 4.85 39.06
CA TRP A 23 -17.35 3.94 38.25
C TRP A 23 -16.83 4.55 36.94
N ARG A 24 -17.42 5.67 36.48
CA ARG A 24 -17.00 6.38 35.26
C ARG A 24 -15.78 7.27 35.47
N VAL A 25 -15.40 7.51 36.71
CA VAL A 25 -14.25 8.34 37.05
C VAL A 25 -13.06 7.41 37.30
N GLY A 26 -12.19 7.31 36.32
CA GLY A 26 -10.99 6.49 36.40
C GLY A 26 -9.75 7.27 36.89
N SER A 27 -8.66 6.55 37.16
CA SER A 27 -7.37 7.16 37.52
C SER A 27 -6.85 8.14 36.47
N TYR A 28 -7.13 7.87 35.19
CA TYR A 28 -6.73 8.75 34.09
C TYR A 28 -7.47 10.09 34.10
N ASP A 29 -8.77 10.09 34.43
CA ASP A 29 -9.55 11.34 34.53
C ASP A 29 -8.99 12.24 35.65
N LEU A 30 -8.63 11.65 36.79
CA LEU A 30 -8.02 12.35 37.90
C LEU A 30 -6.63 12.90 37.54
N TRP A 31 -5.80 12.06 36.93
CA TRP A 31 -4.49 12.47 36.43
C TRP A 31 -4.58 13.61 35.42
N GLN A 32 -5.51 13.52 34.45
CA GLN A 32 -5.71 14.57 33.44
C GLN A 32 -6.16 15.90 34.10
N HIS A 33 -6.99 15.83 35.13
CA HIS A 33 -7.41 17.00 35.86
C HIS A 33 -6.24 17.65 36.66
N GLU A 34 -5.43 16.85 37.29
CA GLU A 34 -4.23 17.31 38.00
C GLU A 34 -3.26 18.01 37.03
N HIS A 35 -3.07 17.41 35.83
CA HIS A 35 -2.17 17.92 34.80
C HIS A 35 -2.90 18.71 33.69
N TYR A 36 -4.03 19.35 34.01
CA TYR A 36 -4.90 20.02 33.06
C TYR A 36 -4.17 20.97 32.10
N ASP A 37 -3.30 21.85 32.62
CA ASP A 37 -2.60 22.85 31.82
C ASP A 37 -1.61 22.18 30.82
N ARG A 38 -0.88 21.17 31.29
CA ARG A 38 0.00 20.37 30.43
C ARG A 38 -0.79 19.65 29.31
N CYS A 39 -1.91 19.05 29.67
CA CYS A 39 -2.78 18.38 28.66
C CYS A 39 -3.33 19.38 27.64
N ARG A 40 -3.75 20.58 28.13
CA ARG A 40 -4.25 21.65 27.23
C ARG A 40 -3.17 22.12 26.27
N ASP A 41 -1.94 22.28 26.69
CA ASP A 41 -0.84 22.71 25.84
C ASP A 41 -0.50 21.66 24.78
N VAL A 42 -0.45 20.37 25.15
CA VAL A 42 -0.27 19.26 24.22
C VAL A 42 -1.42 19.20 23.20
N PHE A 43 -2.68 19.33 23.64
CA PHE A 43 -3.82 19.36 22.73
C PHE A 43 -3.81 20.58 21.79
N SER A 44 -3.38 21.74 22.31
CA SER A 44 -3.25 22.96 21.51
C SER A 44 -2.21 22.80 20.39
N ASP A 45 -1.07 22.19 20.71
CA ASP A 45 -0.02 21.90 19.74
C ASP A 45 -0.48 20.84 18.71
N TYR A 46 -1.08 19.75 19.18
CA TYR A 46 -1.68 18.73 18.32
C TYR A 46 -2.68 19.34 17.32
N LEU A 47 -3.61 20.17 17.80
CA LEU A 47 -4.61 20.82 16.93
C LEU A 47 -3.94 21.73 15.90
N LYS A 48 -2.88 22.48 16.27
CA LYS A 48 -2.16 23.34 15.33
C LYS A 48 -1.44 22.53 14.24
N GLN A 49 -0.83 21.41 14.61
CA GLN A 49 -0.08 20.59 13.65
C GLN A 49 -0.96 19.79 12.71
N THR A 50 -2.18 19.44 13.15
CA THR A 50 -3.09 18.57 12.38
C THR A 50 -4.29 19.31 11.78
N ASN A 51 -4.39 20.63 11.93
CA ASN A 51 -5.48 21.42 11.35
C ASN A 51 -5.20 21.71 9.87
N GLN A 52 -5.91 21.03 8.98
CA GLN A 52 -5.77 21.16 7.54
C GLN A 52 -7.05 21.76 6.92
N PRO A 53 -6.94 22.53 5.84
CA PRO A 53 -8.12 23.05 5.13
C PRO A 53 -9.08 21.95 4.65
N SER A 54 -8.55 20.78 4.28
CA SER A 54 -9.31 19.61 3.85
C SER A 54 -9.95 18.82 5.01
N ALA A 55 -9.45 19.02 6.23
CA ALA A 55 -9.91 18.34 7.44
C ALA A 55 -9.76 19.27 8.67
N PRO A 56 -10.58 20.33 8.76
CA PRO A 56 -10.45 21.32 9.81
C PRO A 56 -10.96 20.81 11.16
N TRP A 57 -10.25 21.19 12.23
CA TRP A 57 -10.69 20.96 13.59
C TRP A 57 -11.71 22.01 14.03
N TYR A 58 -12.81 21.57 14.61
CA TYR A 58 -13.82 22.41 15.24
C TYR A 58 -13.74 22.30 16.75
N ILE A 59 -13.43 23.42 17.42
CA ILE A 59 -13.34 23.49 18.89
C ILE A 59 -14.73 23.88 19.43
N ILE A 60 -15.39 22.94 20.10
CA ILE A 60 -16.77 23.10 20.58
C ILE A 60 -16.77 23.41 22.07
N ASP A 61 -17.40 24.51 22.50
CA ASP A 61 -17.68 24.77 23.91
C ASP A 61 -18.68 23.74 24.45
N ALA A 62 -18.19 22.94 25.40
CA ALA A 62 -18.97 21.86 25.97
C ALA A 62 -19.46 22.14 27.40
N LYS A 63 -19.44 23.40 27.84
CA LYS A 63 -19.96 23.79 29.15
C LYS A 63 -21.47 23.58 29.25
N SER A 64 -22.22 24.06 28.28
CA SER A 64 -23.66 23.80 28.18
C SER A 64 -23.92 22.61 27.27
N ARG A 65 -24.67 21.60 27.77
CA ARG A 65 -25.02 20.42 26.97
C ARG A 65 -25.85 20.79 25.72
N LYS A 66 -26.88 21.61 25.89
CA LYS A 66 -27.78 22.04 24.81
C LYS A 66 -26.99 22.83 23.74
N TRP A 67 -26.15 23.77 24.18
CA TRP A 67 -25.35 24.58 23.27
C TRP A 67 -24.34 23.73 22.49
N ARG A 68 -23.69 22.81 23.15
CA ARG A 68 -22.77 21.87 22.52
C ARG A 68 -23.47 21.05 21.42
N GLU A 69 -24.64 20.49 21.72
CA GLU A 69 -25.43 19.68 20.78
C GLU A 69 -25.84 20.52 19.56
N LEU A 70 -26.26 21.78 19.77
CA LEU A 70 -26.60 22.70 18.68
C LEU A 70 -25.38 22.99 17.78
N GLN A 71 -24.24 23.37 18.36
CA GLN A 71 -23.01 23.61 17.58
C GLN A 71 -22.61 22.40 16.72
N ILE A 72 -22.69 21.18 17.30
CA ILE A 72 -22.38 19.95 16.55
C ILE A 72 -23.31 19.80 15.34
N MET A 73 -24.62 19.97 15.57
CA MET A 73 -25.62 19.82 14.49
C MET A 73 -25.44 20.88 13.40
N GLU A 74 -25.16 22.13 13.76
CA GLU A 74 -24.89 23.20 12.80
C GLU A 74 -23.65 22.89 11.94
N ILE A 75 -22.54 22.49 12.54
CA ILE A 75 -21.30 22.15 11.83
C ILE A 75 -21.53 20.94 10.91
N LEU A 76 -22.22 19.90 11.38
CA LEU A 76 -22.52 18.71 10.57
C LEU A 76 -23.43 19.06 9.38
N THR A 77 -24.51 19.84 9.62
CA THR A 77 -25.43 20.26 8.55
C THR A 77 -24.70 21.07 7.50
N GLN A 78 -23.93 22.09 7.91
CA GLN A 78 -23.13 22.89 6.98
C GLN A 78 -22.11 22.06 6.20
N GLY A 79 -21.42 21.12 6.87
CA GLY A 79 -20.46 20.22 6.21
C GLY A 79 -21.12 19.32 5.17
N ILE A 80 -22.31 18.78 5.46
CA ILE A 80 -23.08 17.95 4.53
C ILE A 80 -23.57 18.79 3.35
N ASP A 81 -24.10 19.99 3.58
CA ASP A 81 -24.59 20.89 2.53
C ASP A 81 -23.44 21.29 1.58
N ILE A 82 -22.26 21.60 2.11
CA ILE A 82 -21.06 21.88 1.32
C ILE A 82 -20.65 20.66 0.50
N ALA A 83 -20.62 19.48 1.09
CA ALA A 83 -20.25 18.24 0.40
C ALA A 83 -21.22 17.90 -0.74
N LEU A 84 -22.53 18.07 -0.53
CA LEU A 84 -23.55 17.86 -1.55
C LEU A 84 -23.45 18.89 -2.68
N SER A 85 -23.18 20.16 -2.35
CA SER A 85 -23.02 21.23 -3.34
C SER A 85 -21.75 21.09 -4.18
N ASN A 86 -20.67 20.57 -3.58
CA ASN A 86 -19.35 20.42 -4.20
C ASN A 86 -19.11 19.03 -4.81
N SER A 87 -20.10 18.16 -4.85
CA SER A 87 -19.96 16.76 -5.34
C SER A 87 -19.48 16.64 -6.78
N GLN A 88 -19.44 17.73 -7.55
CA GLN A 88 -18.93 17.80 -8.92
C GLN A 88 -17.61 18.58 -9.07
N MET A 89 -17.09 19.17 -8.01
CA MET A 89 -15.80 19.87 -8.11
C MET A 89 -14.66 18.88 -8.21
N ALA A 90 -13.87 19.03 -9.29
CA ALA A 90 -12.59 18.31 -9.39
C ALA A 90 -11.72 18.66 -8.17
N VAL A 91 -11.36 17.65 -7.39
CA VAL A 91 -10.39 17.83 -6.28
C VAL A 91 -9.10 18.35 -6.88
N PRO A 92 -8.56 19.48 -6.42
CA PRO A 92 -7.26 19.95 -6.89
C PRO A 92 -6.24 18.83 -6.67
N LEU A 93 -5.53 18.44 -7.73
CA LEU A 93 -4.42 17.50 -7.60
C LEU A 93 -3.38 18.17 -6.68
N LEU A 94 -3.22 17.63 -5.48
CA LEU A 94 -2.17 18.06 -4.57
C LEU A 94 -0.83 17.87 -5.28
N GLN A 95 -0.05 18.94 -5.42
CA GLN A 95 1.26 18.91 -6.05
C GLN A 95 2.34 18.57 -5.00
N ASN A 96 2.21 17.42 -4.31
CA ASN A 96 3.36 16.92 -3.59
C ASN A 96 4.38 16.41 -4.61
N VAL A 97 5.55 16.98 -4.59
CA VAL A 97 6.65 16.55 -5.45
C VAL A 97 7.33 15.37 -4.74
N PHE A 98 7.07 14.17 -5.23
CA PHE A 98 7.81 12.99 -4.78
C PHE A 98 9.16 12.92 -5.53
N PRO A 99 10.24 12.48 -4.86
CA PRO A 99 11.51 12.25 -5.54
C PRO A 99 11.40 11.00 -6.42
N LEU A 100 11.36 11.19 -7.74
CA LEU A 100 11.18 10.11 -8.71
C LEU A 100 12.53 9.69 -9.33
N GLU A 101 12.69 8.39 -9.56
CA GLU A 101 13.77 7.83 -10.35
C GLU A 101 13.39 7.80 -11.84
N ARG A 102 14.39 7.95 -12.71
CA ARG A 102 14.16 7.83 -14.14
C ARG A 102 13.93 6.37 -14.53
N MET A 103 12.81 6.13 -15.20
CA MET A 103 12.48 4.80 -15.74
C MET A 103 12.60 4.77 -17.25
N PRO A 104 13.12 3.68 -17.85
CA PRO A 104 13.08 3.45 -19.29
C PRO A 104 11.66 3.13 -19.74
N LEU A 105 11.37 3.32 -21.03
CA LEU A 105 10.14 2.82 -21.63
C LEU A 105 10.21 1.28 -21.75
N LEU A 106 9.08 0.60 -21.68
CA LEU A 106 9.04 -0.86 -21.82
C LEU A 106 9.61 -1.35 -23.16
N SER A 107 9.43 -0.58 -24.23
CA SER A 107 10.00 -0.84 -25.56
C SER A 107 11.53 -0.75 -25.62
N GLU A 108 12.16 -0.07 -24.67
CA GLU A 108 13.61 0.07 -24.57
C GLU A 108 14.28 -1.06 -23.77
N ILE A 109 13.49 -1.92 -23.11
CA ILE A 109 14.00 -2.99 -22.26
C ILE A 109 14.53 -4.15 -23.12
N PRO A 110 15.85 -4.50 -23.01
CA PRO A 110 16.42 -5.62 -23.74
C PRO A 110 15.89 -6.94 -23.15
N LEU A 111 15.21 -7.75 -23.99
CA LEU A 111 14.59 -9.00 -23.56
C LEU A 111 15.41 -10.25 -23.91
N ASP A 112 16.62 -10.08 -24.40
CA ASP A 112 17.58 -11.13 -24.81
C ASP A 112 18.40 -11.74 -23.65
N LYS A 113 18.14 -11.30 -22.42
CA LYS A 113 18.86 -11.77 -21.23
C LYS A 113 18.53 -13.23 -20.93
N THR A 114 19.58 -14.04 -20.78
CA THR A 114 19.48 -15.47 -20.48
C THR A 114 20.46 -15.88 -19.39
N ILE A 115 20.24 -17.05 -18.82
CA ILE A 115 21.17 -17.68 -17.86
C ILE A 115 21.32 -19.16 -18.17
N SER A 116 22.54 -19.69 -18.07
CA SER A 116 22.79 -21.12 -18.24
C SER A 116 22.09 -21.96 -17.15
N GLU A 117 21.79 -23.23 -17.44
CA GLU A 117 21.19 -24.14 -16.46
C GLU A 117 22.08 -24.36 -15.24
N GLU A 118 23.40 -24.40 -15.46
CA GLU A 118 24.38 -24.58 -14.40
C GLU A 118 24.43 -23.36 -13.48
N ASP A 119 24.59 -22.16 -14.04
CA ASP A 119 24.61 -20.92 -13.28
C ASP A 119 23.29 -20.70 -12.54
N TYR A 120 22.15 -20.98 -13.22
CA TYR A 120 20.85 -20.90 -12.57
C TYR A 120 20.77 -21.76 -11.32
N LYS A 121 21.19 -23.03 -11.37
CA LYS A 121 21.15 -23.94 -10.22
C LYS A 121 22.09 -23.49 -9.11
N LYS A 122 23.28 -23.05 -9.45
CA LYS A 122 24.29 -22.55 -8.52
C LYS A 122 23.79 -21.30 -7.79
N GLU A 123 23.39 -20.29 -8.54
CA GLU A 123 22.94 -19.02 -7.97
C GLU A 123 21.63 -19.16 -7.18
N LEU A 124 20.68 -19.95 -7.70
CA LEU A 124 19.43 -20.21 -6.99
C LEU A 124 19.68 -20.79 -5.59
N LYS A 125 20.64 -21.72 -5.48
CA LYS A 125 21.00 -22.33 -4.19
C LYS A 125 21.60 -21.30 -3.24
N GLN A 126 22.53 -20.47 -3.72
CA GLN A 126 23.23 -19.47 -2.91
C GLN A 126 22.27 -18.37 -2.44
N LEU A 127 21.47 -17.82 -3.37
CA LEU A 127 20.50 -16.75 -3.06
C LEU A 127 19.41 -17.22 -2.10
N ARG A 128 18.92 -18.45 -2.24
CA ARG A 128 17.94 -19.00 -1.32
C ARG A 128 18.48 -19.18 0.09
N GLN A 129 19.70 -19.68 0.21
CA GLN A 129 20.37 -19.78 1.51
C GLN A 129 20.50 -18.39 2.13
N ARG A 130 21.03 -17.43 1.38
CA ARG A 130 21.21 -16.06 1.86
C ARG A 130 19.90 -15.39 2.26
N LEU A 131 18.86 -15.55 1.46
CA LEU A 131 17.52 -15.02 1.76
C LEU A 131 16.95 -15.64 3.06
N GLY A 132 17.15 -16.92 3.31
CA GLY A 132 16.75 -17.56 4.56
C GLY A 132 17.46 -16.97 5.80
N GLU A 133 18.77 -16.67 5.68
CA GLU A 133 19.54 -16.01 6.73
C GLU A 133 19.01 -14.57 7.00
N LEU A 134 18.77 -13.83 5.94
CA LEU A 134 18.23 -12.46 6.03
C LEU A 134 16.83 -12.46 6.62
N HIS A 135 15.96 -13.39 6.24
CA HIS A 135 14.62 -13.53 6.81
C HIS A 135 14.64 -13.71 8.33
N ASN A 136 15.57 -14.54 8.83
CA ASN A 136 15.76 -14.72 10.27
C ASN A 136 16.21 -13.40 10.96
N ARG A 137 17.09 -12.63 10.30
CA ARG A 137 17.53 -11.33 10.82
C ARG A 137 16.41 -10.30 10.83
N LEU A 138 15.60 -10.24 9.75
CA LEU A 138 14.41 -9.36 9.67
C LEU A 138 13.42 -9.62 10.81
N TYR A 139 13.14 -10.89 11.07
CA TYR A 139 12.24 -11.28 12.14
C TYR A 139 12.72 -10.78 13.51
N ARG A 140 14.02 -10.93 13.82
CA ARG A 140 14.62 -10.49 15.09
C ARG A 140 14.69 -8.96 15.21
N LYS A 141 15.03 -8.26 14.11
CA LYS A 141 15.10 -6.80 14.05
C LYS A 141 13.74 -6.11 13.87
N LYS A 142 12.66 -6.88 13.69
CA LYS A 142 11.30 -6.36 13.51
C LYS A 142 11.09 -5.53 12.24
N VAL A 143 11.90 -5.72 11.20
CA VAL A 143 11.78 -4.99 9.94
C VAL A 143 10.66 -5.58 9.09
N PRO A 144 9.58 -4.84 8.76
CA PRO A 144 8.53 -5.31 7.87
C PRO A 144 8.97 -5.21 6.41
N VAL A 145 8.53 -6.14 5.56
CA VAL A 145 8.86 -6.16 4.13
C VAL A 145 7.62 -6.33 3.29
N ILE A 146 7.53 -5.56 2.21
CA ILE A 146 6.45 -5.62 1.24
C ILE A 146 7.05 -5.87 -0.14
N ILE A 147 6.63 -6.96 -0.80
CA ILE A 147 7.05 -7.27 -2.17
C ILE A 147 5.83 -7.21 -3.07
N ALA A 148 5.84 -6.27 -4.01
CA ALA A 148 4.73 -6.01 -4.92
C ALA A 148 5.07 -6.54 -6.33
N TYR A 149 4.23 -7.43 -6.86
CA TYR A 149 4.40 -8.00 -8.20
C TYR A 149 3.31 -7.51 -9.16
N GLU A 150 3.74 -6.83 -10.22
CA GLU A 150 2.94 -6.52 -11.40
C GLU A 150 3.63 -7.07 -12.66
N GLY A 151 2.94 -7.10 -13.78
CA GLY A 151 3.49 -7.56 -15.04
C GLY A 151 2.45 -8.20 -15.93
N TRP A 152 2.82 -8.43 -17.18
CA TRP A 152 1.94 -9.01 -18.18
C TRP A 152 1.36 -10.36 -17.74
N ASP A 153 0.19 -10.70 -18.29
CA ASP A 153 -0.36 -12.04 -18.09
C ASP A 153 0.58 -13.07 -18.74
N ALA A 154 0.74 -14.19 -18.07
CA ALA A 154 1.73 -15.22 -18.39
C ALA A 154 3.21 -14.80 -18.29
N ALA A 155 3.55 -13.58 -17.83
CA ALA A 155 4.94 -13.15 -17.70
C ALA A 155 5.76 -13.98 -16.69
N GLY A 156 5.12 -14.59 -15.69
CA GLY A 156 5.82 -15.49 -14.76
C GLY A 156 5.85 -15.04 -13.31
N LYS A 157 4.98 -14.10 -12.90
CA LYS A 157 4.83 -13.61 -11.52
C LYS A 157 4.83 -14.74 -10.48
N GLY A 158 3.88 -15.66 -10.54
CA GLY A 158 3.78 -16.77 -9.59
C GLY A 158 5.01 -17.70 -9.56
N GLY A 159 5.77 -17.79 -10.68
CA GLY A 159 7.03 -18.53 -10.74
C GLY A 159 8.16 -17.84 -9.97
N ASN A 160 8.21 -16.52 -9.94
CA ASN A 160 9.11 -15.72 -9.13
C ASN A 160 8.75 -15.83 -7.64
N ILE A 161 7.49 -15.57 -7.30
CA ILE A 161 6.97 -15.67 -5.93
C ILE A 161 7.31 -17.03 -5.32
N LYS A 162 7.07 -18.13 -6.05
CA LYS A 162 7.41 -19.49 -5.57
C LYS A 162 8.90 -19.66 -5.25
N ARG A 163 9.84 -18.97 -5.95
CA ARG A 163 11.28 -19.08 -5.66
C ARG A 163 11.66 -18.30 -4.42
N ILE A 164 11.07 -17.15 -4.22
CA ILE A 164 11.26 -16.35 -2.99
C ILE A 164 10.68 -17.11 -1.80
N THR A 165 9.42 -17.51 -1.84
CA THR A 165 8.76 -18.18 -0.71
C THR A 165 9.39 -19.50 -0.32
N SER A 166 10.01 -20.21 -1.29
CA SER A 166 10.71 -21.47 -1.00
C SER A 166 11.99 -21.33 -0.15
N ALA A 167 12.42 -20.10 0.13
CA ALA A 167 13.56 -19.79 1.00
C ALA A 167 13.13 -19.22 2.37
N LEU A 168 11.84 -18.99 2.58
CA LEU A 168 11.29 -18.33 3.75
C LEU A 168 10.61 -19.33 4.71
N ASP A 169 10.63 -19.03 6.00
CA ASP A 169 9.81 -19.74 6.99
C ASP A 169 8.32 -19.40 6.76
N PRO A 170 7.42 -20.39 6.60
CA PRO A 170 6.01 -20.12 6.32
C PRO A 170 5.28 -19.32 7.39
N ARG A 171 5.81 -19.23 8.61
CA ARG A 171 5.25 -18.41 9.69
C ARG A 171 5.60 -16.93 9.56
N GLY A 172 6.58 -16.59 8.75
CA GLY A 172 7.13 -15.23 8.62
C GLY A 172 6.73 -14.51 7.33
N TYR A 173 5.86 -15.10 6.49
CA TYR A 173 5.38 -14.43 5.29
C TYR A 173 3.93 -14.77 4.97
N GLU A 174 3.28 -13.90 4.20
CA GLU A 174 2.00 -14.14 3.56
C GLU A 174 2.05 -13.78 2.08
N VAL A 175 1.35 -14.56 1.24
CA VAL A 175 1.14 -14.24 -0.17
C VAL A 175 -0.31 -13.85 -0.36
N HIS A 176 -0.54 -12.66 -0.89
CA HIS A 176 -1.86 -12.11 -1.17
C HIS A 176 -2.13 -12.11 -2.68
N PRO A 177 -2.83 -13.11 -3.23
CA PRO A 177 -3.34 -13.05 -4.59
C PRO A 177 -4.50 -12.06 -4.64
N ILE A 178 -4.33 -10.98 -5.41
CA ILE A 178 -5.34 -9.92 -5.51
C ILE A 178 -6.22 -10.17 -6.73
N ALA A 179 -7.48 -10.43 -6.47
CA ALA A 179 -8.54 -10.58 -7.47
C ALA A 179 -9.44 -9.31 -7.50
N SER A 180 -10.51 -9.36 -8.30
CA SER A 180 -11.55 -8.32 -8.30
C SER A 180 -12.04 -8.03 -6.88
N PRO A 181 -12.27 -6.75 -6.53
CA PRO A 181 -12.69 -6.41 -5.17
C PRO A 181 -14.10 -6.93 -4.87
N GLU A 182 -14.29 -7.44 -3.65
CA GLU A 182 -15.60 -7.87 -3.15
C GLU A 182 -16.52 -6.68 -2.84
N PRO A 183 -17.86 -6.87 -2.70
CA PRO A 183 -18.80 -5.77 -2.46
C PRO A 183 -18.42 -4.90 -1.26
N HIS A 184 -17.96 -5.50 -0.17
CA HIS A 184 -17.55 -4.77 1.03
C HIS A 184 -16.23 -3.98 0.83
N GLU A 185 -15.34 -4.42 -0.06
CA GLU A 185 -14.12 -3.71 -0.46
C GLU A 185 -14.45 -2.54 -1.40
N LYS A 186 -15.40 -2.74 -2.36
CA LYS A 186 -15.88 -1.68 -3.28
C LYS A 186 -16.53 -0.50 -2.58
N ALA A 187 -17.15 -0.73 -1.41
CA ALA A 187 -17.77 0.31 -0.60
C ALA A 187 -16.77 1.19 0.17
N ARG A 188 -15.47 0.94 0.02
CA ARG A 188 -14.38 1.65 0.71
C ARG A 188 -13.38 2.21 -0.29
N HIS A 189 -12.49 3.08 0.19
CA HIS A 189 -11.36 3.54 -0.61
C HIS A 189 -10.53 2.33 -1.11
N TYR A 190 -10.10 2.33 -2.37
CA TYR A 190 -9.45 1.17 -3.00
C TYR A 190 -8.20 0.68 -2.27
N LEU A 191 -7.45 1.58 -1.59
CA LEU A 191 -6.29 1.22 -0.77
C LEU A 191 -6.66 0.48 0.52
N TRP A 192 -7.92 0.58 0.99
CA TRP A 192 -8.32 -0.06 2.25
C TRP A 192 -8.03 -1.56 2.27
N ARG A 193 -8.30 -2.26 1.18
CA ARG A 193 -8.06 -3.70 1.07
C ARG A 193 -6.59 -4.09 1.18
N PHE A 194 -5.67 -3.17 0.87
CA PHE A 194 -4.23 -3.37 0.98
C PHE A 194 -3.75 -3.02 2.38
N TRP A 195 -4.28 -1.95 3.00
CA TRP A 195 -4.01 -1.62 4.40
C TRP A 195 -4.29 -2.80 5.33
N THR A 196 -5.38 -3.53 5.11
CA THR A 196 -5.77 -4.70 5.93
C THR A 196 -4.90 -5.94 5.73
N ARG A 197 -4.00 -5.91 4.73
CA ARG A 197 -3.12 -7.04 4.37
C ARG A 197 -1.63 -6.70 4.55
N LEU A 198 -1.32 -5.59 5.22
CA LEU A 198 0.06 -5.21 5.51
C LEU A 198 0.71 -6.21 6.49
N PRO A 199 2.02 -6.43 6.37
CA PRO A 199 2.72 -7.37 7.24
C PRO A 199 2.82 -6.85 8.67
N LYS A 200 2.94 -7.74 9.62
CA LYS A 200 3.43 -7.40 10.96
C LYS A 200 4.91 -7.03 10.88
N THR A 201 5.41 -6.28 11.85
CA THR A 201 6.86 -6.05 11.98
C THR A 201 7.64 -7.37 12.00
N GLY A 202 8.71 -7.44 11.22
CA GLY A 202 9.51 -8.65 11.07
C GLY A 202 8.91 -9.73 10.15
N HIS A 203 7.85 -9.43 9.41
CA HIS A 203 7.20 -10.34 8.46
C HIS A 203 7.23 -9.78 7.03
N ILE A 204 6.96 -10.65 6.07
CA ILE A 204 6.96 -10.32 4.63
C ILE A 204 5.55 -10.50 4.07
N ALA A 205 5.00 -9.44 3.47
CA ALA A 205 3.79 -9.55 2.64
C ALA A 205 4.19 -9.52 1.16
N ILE A 206 3.71 -10.50 0.39
CA ILE A 206 3.95 -10.59 -1.07
C ILE A 206 2.61 -10.43 -1.77
N PHE A 207 2.47 -9.39 -2.57
CA PHE A 207 1.26 -9.13 -3.34
C PHE A 207 1.42 -9.62 -4.78
N ASP A 208 0.60 -10.57 -5.21
CA ASP A 208 0.45 -10.97 -6.61
C ASP A 208 -0.70 -10.18 -7.22
N ARG A 209 -0.41 -9.17 -7.99
CA ARG A 209 -1.19 -7.97 -8.31
C ARG A 209 -1.34 -7.06 -7.07
N THR A 210 -1.52 -5.76 -7.31
CA THR A 210 -1.37 -4.76 -6.24
C THR A 210 -2.37 -3.63 -6.37
N TRP A 211 -2.17 -2.55 -5.59
CA TRP A 211 -2.90 -1.28 -5.68
C TRP A 211 -2.71 -0.56 -7.03
N TYR A 212 -1.72 -0.93 -7.79
CA TYR A 212 -1.48 -0.41 -9.13
C TYR A 212 -2.53 -0.81 -10.16
N GLY A 213 -3.36 -1.80 -9.85
CA GLY A 213 -4.56 -2.12 -10.65
C GLY A 213 -5.45 -0.91 -10.92
N ARG A 214 -5.49 0.09 -10.00
CA ARG A 214 -6.23 1.34 -10.13
C ARG A 214 -5.82 2.15 -11.37
N VAL A 215 -4.52 2.23 -11.67
CA VAL A 215 -3.97 3.00 -12.79
C VAL A 215 -3.72 2.17 -14.06
N MET A 216 -3.99 0.87 -14.00
CA MET A 216 -3.89 -0.08 -15.11
C MET A 216 -5.26 -0.67 -15.48
N VAL A 217 -5.62 -1.83 -14.94
CA VAL A 217 -6.84 -2.55 -15.32
C VAL A 217 -8.10 -1.75 -15.01
N GLU A 218 -8.21 -1.11 -13.87
CA GLU A 218 -9.43 -0.36 -13.51
C GLU A 218 -9.60 0.89 -14.40
N ARG A 219 -8.50 1.54 -14.78
CA ARG A 219 -8.48 2.64 -15.75
C ARG A 219 -8.94 2.17 -17.12
N LEU A 220 -8.37 1.08 -17.66
CA LEU A 220 -8.59 0.64 -19.02
C LEU A 220 -9.93 -0.07 -19.23
N GLU A 221 -10.45 -0.72 -18.18
CA GLU A 221 -11.77 -1.36 -18.20
C GLU A 221 -12.90 -0.42 -17.74
N GLY A 222 -12.58 0.83 -17.36
CA GLY A 222 -13.59 1.79 -16.94
C GLY A 222 -14.24 1.47 -15.58
N PHE A 223 -13.53 0.74 -14.70
CA PHE A 223 -14.03 0.39 -13.37
C PHE A 223 -13.88 1.50 -12.34
N CYS A 224 -13.22 2.59 -12.70
CA CYS A 224 -13.13 3.82 -11.93
C CYS A 224 -13.19 5.04 -12.86
N SER A 225 -13.52 6.22 -12.29
CA SER A 225 -13.58 7.46 -13.04
C SER A 225 -12.19 7.96 -13.44
N GLU A 226 -12.14 8.87 -14.43
CA GLU A 226 -10.90 9.51 -14.85
C GLU A 226 -10.21 10.27 -13.72
N ASN A 227 -10.99 10.95 -12.88
CA ASN A 227 -10.48 11.65 -11.72
C ASN A 227 -9.87 10.69 -10.69
N ASP A 228 -10.46 9.50 -10.51
CA ASP A 228 -9.98 8.50 -9.56
C ASP A 228 -8.61 7.95 -9.95
N TRP A 229 -8.41 7.51 -11.19
CA TRP A 229 -7.12 6.96 -11.57
C TRP A 229 -6.04 8.04 -11.73
N LYS A 230 -6.40 9.28 -12.12
CA LYS A 230 -5.44 10.40 -12.15
C LYS A 230 -4.93 10.76 -10.76
N ARG A 231 -5.82 10.77 -9.77
CA ARG A 231 -5.49 11.02 -8.36
C ARG A 231 -4.66 9.87 -7.76
N ALA A 232 -4.91 8.64 -8.20
CA ALA A 232 -4.30 7.43 -7.63
C ALA A 232 -2.77 7.41 -7.70
N TYR A 233 -2.13 8.05 -8.68
CA TYR A 233 -0.66 8.14 -8.71
C TYR A 233 -0.09 8.83 -7.46
N HIS A 234 -0.75 9.91 -7.05
CA HIS A 234 -0.38 10.64 -5.83
C HIS A 234 -0.69 9.82 -4.58
N GLU A 235 -1.89 9.28 -4.48
CA GLU A 235 -2.33 8.46 -3.34
C GLU A 235 -1.44 7.23 -3.12
N ILE A 236 -0.99 6.60 -4.20
CA ILE A 236 -0.07 5.45 -4.15
C ILE A 236 1.30 5.88 -3.62
N ASN A 237 1.84 6.98 -4.12
CA ASN A 237 3.13 7.47 -3.65
C ASN A 237 3.09 7.88 -2.17
N GLU A 238 2.00 8.48 -1.69
CA GLU A 238 1.78 8.76 -0.27
C GLU A 238 1.68 7.48 0.56
N PHE A 239 0.87 6.52 0.11
CA PHE A 239 0.72 5.22 0.77
C PHE A 239 2.07 4.51 0.94
N GLU A 240 2.87 4.46 -0.11
CA GLU A 240 4.20 3.86 -0.06
C GLU A 240 5.17 4.67 0.81
N LYS A 241 5.05 6.02 0.81
CA LYS A 241 5.86 6.88 1.67
C LYS A 241 5.58 6.65 3.15
N GLU A 242 4.30 6.55 3.53
CA GLU A 242 3.91 6.25 4.92
C GLU A 242 4.44 4.89 5.37
N LEU A 243 4.39 3.88 4.50
CA LEU A 243 4.93 2.55 4.80
C LEU A 243 6.46 2.57 4.92
N HIS A 244 7.14 3.30 4.03
CA HIS A 244 8.60 3.49 4.13
C HIS A 244 8.99 4.21 5.42
N ASP A 245 8.26 5.28 5.80
CA ASP A 245 8.52 6.05 7.03
C ASP A 245 8.22 5.24 8.29
N TRP A 246 7.30 4.28 8.21
CA TRP A 246 7.08 3.28 9.26
C TRP A 246 8.26 2.30 9.40
N GLY A 247 9.20 2.27 8.43
CA GLY A 247 10.35 1.39 8.39
C GLY A 247 10.17 0.15 7.52
N ALA A 248 9.14 0.11 6.67
CA ALA A 248 8.96 -1.00 5.74
C ALA A 248 9.93 -0.93 4.56
N VAL A 249 10.51 -2.07 4.21
CA VAL A 249 11.22 -2.26 2.94
C VAL A 249 10.21 -2.58 1.86
N ILE A 250 10.13 -1.73 0.83
CA ILE A 250 9.19 -1.89 -0.28
C ILE A 250 9.95 -2.24 -1.55
N ILE A 251 9.67 -3.41 -2.12
CA ILE A 251 10.30 -3.92 -3.34
C ILE A 251 9.22 -4.12 -4.40
N LYS A 252 9.30 -3.40 -5.51
CA LYS A 252 8.30 -3.44 -6.59
C LYS A 252 8.88 -4.06 -7.84
N PHE A 253 8.20 -5.06 -8.39
CA PHE A 253 8.59 -5.75 -9.60
C PHE A 253 7.57 -5.57 -10.72
N TRP A 254 8.04 -5.12 -11.87
CA TRP A 254 7.33 -5.26 -13.14
C TRP A 254 7.93 -6.43 -13.92
N VAL A 255 7.14 -7.47 -14.19
CA VAL A 255 7.60 -8.67 -14.93
C VAL A 255 7.31 -8.47 -16.42
N GLN A 256 8.38 -8.17 -17.18
CA GLN A 256 8.34 -7.78 -18.59
C GLN A 256 8.55 -8.97 -19.52
N ILE A 257 7.71 -9.08 -20.54
CA ILE A 257 7.85 -9.92 -21.73
C ILE A 257 7.36 -9.14 -22.95
N ASP A 258 7.68 -9.63 -24.14
CA ASP A 258 7.07 -9.16 -25.39
C ASP A 258 5.73 -9.86 -25.68
N LYS A 259 5.01 -9.30 -26.66
CA LYS A 259 3.71 -9.78 -27.08
C LYS A 259 3.76 -11.21 -27.67
N ASP A 260 4.82 -11.57 -28.35
CA ASP A 260 4.98 -12.88 -29.00
C ASP A 260 5.24 -13.97 -27.94
N THR A 261 6.12 -13.71 -27.00
CA THR A 261 6.34 -14.58 -25.82
C THR A 261 5.07 -14.80 -25.02
N GLN A 262 4.20 -13.79 -24.90
CA GLN A 262 2.91 -13.96 -24.23
C GLN A 262 2.01 -14.94 -25.00
N LEU A 263 1.93 -14.77 -26.33
CA LEU A 263 1.12 -15.65 -27.20
C LEU A 263 1.59 -17.11 -27.13
N GLU A 264 2.89 -17.34 -27.20
CA GLU A 264 3.47 -18.69 -27.05
C GLU A 264 3.05 -19.32 -25.71
N ARG A 265 3.13 -18.56 -24.64
CA ARG A 265 2.76 -19.03 -23.29
C ARG A 265 1.27 -19.26 -23.11
N PHE A 266 0.42 -18.45 -23.76
CA PHE A 266 -1.02 -18.66 -23.78
C PHE A 266 -1.36 -19.96 -24.53
N THR A 267 -0.76 -20.17 -25.69
CA THR A 267 -0.91 -21.38 -26.48
C THR A 267 -0.42 -22.62 -25.72
N GLU A 268 0.74 -22.53 -25.04
CA GLU A 268 1.25 -23.61 -24.19
C GLU A 268 0.24 -23.96 -23.08
N ARG A 269 -0.36 -22.96 -22.44
CA ARG A 269 -1.37 -23.18 -21.38
C ARG A 269 -2.62 -23.86 -21.91
N GLN A 270 -3.14 -23.43 -23.07
CA GLN A 270 -4.31 -24.03 -23.70
C GLN A 270 -4.09 -25.51 -24.09
N ASN A 271 -2.88 -25.81 -24.56
CA ASN A 271 -2.54 -27.17 -25.01
C ASN A 271 -2.08 -28.10 -23.86
N THR A 272 -1.94 -27.59 -22.65
CA THR A 272 -1.53 -28.37 -21.47
C THR A 272 -2.71 -28.56 -20.51
N PRO A 273 -3.35 -29.75 -20.41
CA PRO A 273 -4.54 -29.95 -19.57
C PRO A 273 -4.39 -29.45 -18.13
N ALA A 274 -3.24 -29.70 -17.50
CA ALA A 274 -2.93 -29.23 -16.14
C ALA A 274 -2.77 -27.71 -16.00
N LYS A 275 -2.73 -26.96 -17.11
CA LYS A 275 -2.53 -25.49 -17.12
C LYS A 275 -3.72 -24.72 -17.70
N GLN A 276 -4.70 -25.38 -18.30
CA GLN A 276 -5.85 -24.74 -18.95
C GLN A 276 -6.61 -23.79 -17.99
N TRP A 277 -6.72 -24.14 -16.73
CA TRP A 277 -7.37 -23.31 -15.72
C TRP A 277 -6.68 -21.95 -15.47
N LYS A 278 -5.45 -21.75 -15.98
CA LYS A 278 -4.65 -20.52 -15.85
C LYS A 278 -4.86 -19.54 -17.00
N ILE A 279 -5.71 -19.84 -17.96
CA ILE A 279 -6.02 -18.95 -19.06
C ILE A 279 -7.53 -18.74 -19.12
N THR A 280 -7.92 -17.48 -19.21
CA THR A 280 -9.30 -17.04 -19.22
C THR A 280 -9.57 -16.13 -20.42
N GLU A 281 -10.83 -15.83 -20.68
CA GLU A 281 -11.21 -14.82 -21.69
C GLU A 281 -10.66 -13.42 -21.35
N GLU A 282 -10.46 -13.12 -20.07
CA GLU A 282 -9.87 -11.87 -19.61
C GLU A 282 -8.43 -11.71 -20.11
N ASP A 283 -7.63 -12.79 -20.08
CA ASP A 283 -6.25 -12.77 -20.57
C ASP A 283 -6.19 -12.38 -22.07
N TRP A 284 -7.12 -12.88 -22.88
CA TRP A 284 -7.22 -12.55 -24.30
C TRP A 284 -7.67 -11.11 -24.53
N ARG A 285 -8.68 -10.63 -23.80
CA ARG A 285 -9.11 -9.22 -23.87
C ARG A 285 -8.00 -8.25 -23.49
N ASN A 286 -7.24 -8.57 -22.43
CA ASN A 286 -6.10 -7.76 -22.03
C ASN A 286 -5.03 -7.71 -23.12
N ARG A 287 -4.78 -8.84 -23.79
CA ARG A 287 -3.84 -8.89 -24.92
C ARG A 287 -4.30 -8.05 -26.10
N ASP A 288 -5.59 -8.01 -26.43
CA ASP A 288 -6.13 -7.17 -27.51
C ASP A 288 -5.90 -5.68 -27.25
N LYS A 289 -5.82 -5.27 -25.97
CA LYS A 289 -5.53 -3.91 -25.53
C LYS A 289 -4.04 -3.66 -25.22
N TRP A 290 -3.13 -4.50 -25.72
CA TRP A 290 -1.70 -4.46 -25.37
C TRP A 290 -1.11 -3.05 -25.39
N ASP A 291 -1.29 -2.31 -26.47
CA ASP A 291 -0.69 -0.98 -26.66
C ASP A 291 -1.22 0.03 -25.63
N GLN A 292 -2.50 -0.08 -25.26
CA GLN A 292 -3.11 0.77 -24.21
C GLN A 292 -2.55 0.42 -22.82
N TYR A 293 -2.37 -0.88 -22.55
CA TYR A 293 -1.74 -1.33 -21.30
C TYR A 293 -0.27 -0.88 -21.24
N GLU A 294 0.49 -0.98 -22.33
CA GLU A 294 1.88 -0.54 -22.38
C GLU A 294 2.01 0.95 -22.07
N GLN A 295 1.13 1.78 -22.64
CA GLN A 295 1.10 3.21 -22.32
C GLN A 295 0.78 3.46 -20.85
N ALA A 296 -0.24 2.78 -20.30
CA ALA A 296 -0.60 2.93 -18.88
C ALA A 296 0.51 2.48 -17.94
N VAL A 297 1.22 1.41 -18.29
CA VAL A 297 2.36 0.90 -17.51
C VAL A 297 3.55 1.85 -17.59
N ASN A 298 3.91 2.36 -18.76
CA ASN A 298 4.98 3.35 -18.91
C ASN A 298 4.69 4.59 -18.05
N GLU A 299 3.45 5.08 -18.08
CA GLU A 299 3.02 6.20 -17.22
C GLU A 299 3.12 5.85 -15.73
N MET A 300 2.68 4.66 -15.34
CA MET A 300 2.79 4.17 -13.97
C MET A 300 4.24 4.12 -13.50
N LEU A 301 5.13 3.52 -14.25
CA LEU A 301 6.54 3.40 -13.90
C LEU A 301 7.18 4.77 -13.70
N VAL A 302 6.95 5.71 -14.62
CA VAL A 302 7.50 7.06 -14.55
C VAL A 302 6.95 7.87 -13.37
N LYS A 303 5.66 7.75 -13.06
CA LYS A 303 5.00 8.55 -12.01
C LYS A 303 5.13 7.98 -10.61
N THR A 304 5.52 6.71 -10.48
CA THR A 304 5.53 6.03 -9.18
C THR A 304 6.83 5.30 -8.85
N SER A 305 7.89 5.43 -9.65
CA SER A 305 9.23 4.97 -9.26
C SER A 305 9.87 5.99 -8.35
N THR A 306 9.54 5.97 -7.08
CA THR A 306 10.11 6.89 -6.09
C THR A 306 11.45 6.36 -5.59
N THR A 307 12.33 7.27 -5.09
CA THR A 307 13.65 6.89 -4.55
C THR A 307 13.57 6.02 -3.31
N TYR A 308 12.42 6.02 -2.60
CA TYR A 308 12.19 5.18 -1.42
C TYR A 308 11.47 3.87 -1.73
N ALA A 309 10.87 3.75 -2.92
CA ALA A 309 10.23 2.54 -3.43
C ALA A 309 10.35 2.48 -4.96
N PRO A 310 11.54 2.21 -5.52
CA PRO A 310 11.75 2.16 -6.96
C PRO A 310 11.12 0.92 -7.60
N TRP A 311 10.78 1.02 -8.89
CA TRP A 311 10.40 -0.11 -9.69
C TRP A 311 11.62 -0.87 -10.22
N HIS A 312 11.58 -2.19 -10.10
CA HIS A 312 12.55 -3.09 -10.71
C HIS A 312 11.91 -3.87 -11.86
N ILE A 313 12.44 -3.70 -13.07
CA ILE A 313 11.95 -4.42 -14.25
C ILE A 313 12.66 -5.78 -14.33
N LEU A 314 11.87 -6.85 -14.44
CA LEU A 314 12.37 -8.22 -14.60
C LEU A 314 12.15 -8.69 -16.03
N GLU A 315 13.19 -8.78 -16.83
CA GLU A 315 13.17 -9.33 -18.18
C GLU A 315 12.86 -10.84 -18.09
N SER A 316 11.68 -11.26 -18.52
CA SER A 316 11.15 -12.58 -18.21
C SER A 316 10.89 -13.45 -19.45
N VAL A 317 11.46 -13.13 -20.59
CA VAL A 317 11.50 -14.05 -21.74
C VAL A 317 12.25 -15.32 -21.31
N ASP A 318 13.43 -15.21 -20.74
CA ASP A 318 13.99 -16.30 -19.95
C ASP A 318 13.49 -16.26 -18.49
N LYS A 319 12.58 -17.17 -18.15
CA LYS A 319 12.02 -17.29 -16.80
C LYS A 319 13.08 -17.57 -15.72
N LYS A 320 14.20 -18.22 -16.08
CA LYS A 320 15.27 -18.53 -15.11
C LYS A 320 16.06 -17.27 -14.77
N TYR A 321 16.40 -16.48 -15.79
CA TYR A 321 17.04 -15.19 -15.62
C TYR A 321 16.22 -14.25 -14.72
N ALA A 322 14.93 -14.06 -15.02
CA ALA A 322 14.04 -13.22 -14.24
C ALA A 322 13.96 -13.65 -12.76
N ARG A 323 13.94 -14.95 -12.48
CA ARG A 323 13.90 -15.49 -11.11
C ARG A 323 15.17 -15.20 -10.33
N ILE A 324 16.32 -15.33 -10.97
CA ILE A 324 17.61 -15.02 -10.33
C ILE A 324 17.72 -13.52 -10.09
N LYS A 325 17.36 -12.70 -11.09
CA LYS A 325 17.36 -11.23 -10.95
C LYS A 325 16.47 -10.78 -9.80
N ALA A 326 15.25 -11.31 -9.69
CA ALA A 326 14.34 -10.99 -8.60
C ALA A 326 14.91 -11.36 -7.23
N LEU A 327 15.49 -12.57 -7.09
CA LEU A 327 16.11 -13.00 -5.85
C LEU A 327 17.31 -12.15 -5.45
N ARG A 328 18.17 -11.76 -6.41
CA ARG A 328 19.30 -10.86 -6.16
C ARG A 328 18.82 -9.52 -5.61
N ILE A 329 17.84 -8.90 -6.28
CA ILE A 329 17.28 -7.60 -5.85
C ILE A 329 16.71 -7.73 -4.43
N VAL A 330 15.92 -8.78 -4.15
CA VAL A 330 15.39 -8.98 -2.80
C VAL A 330 16.52 -9.10 -1.77
N VAL A 331 17.53 -9.90 -2.04
CA VAL A 331 18.68 -10.06 -1.12
C VAL A 331 19.39 -8.73 -0.91
N GLU A 332 19.71 -7.99 -1.97
CA GLU A 332 20.38 -6.69 -1.92
C GLU A 332 19.59 -5.64 -1.13
N GLU A 333 18.29 -5.52 -1.37
CA GLU A 333 17.44 -4.55 -0.65
C GLU A 333 17.31 -4.90 0.84
N LEU A 334 17.21 -6.19 1.18
CA LEU A 334 17.17 -6.63 2.57
C LEU A 334 18.53 -6.44 3.28
N GLU A 335 19.64 -6.63 2.59
CA GLU A 335 20.99 -6.34 3.13
C GLU A 335 21.14 -4.86 3.44
N LYS A 336 20.81 -3.97 2.48
CA LYS A 336 20.84 -2.51 2.67
C LYS A 336 19.99 -2.07 3.86
N ALA A 337 18.79 -2.61 4.01
CA ALA A 337 17.90 -2.25 5.12
C ALA A 337 18.47 -2.71 6.48
N LEU A 338 19.06 -3.91 6.54
CA LEU A 338 19.60 -4.45 7.78
C LEU A 338 20.97 -3.86 8.17
N GLU A 339 21.68 -3.20 7.25
CA GLU A 339 22.92 -2.46 7.52
C GLU A 339 22.65 -1.06 8.08
N LYS A 340 21.57 -0.39 7.61
CA LYS A 340 21.20 0.94 8.12
C LYS A 340 20.79 0.93 9.61
N GLU A 341 20.41 -0.23 10.14
CA GLU A 341 20.02 -0.42 11.55
C GLU A 341 21.15 -0.99 12.45
N ALA A 342 22.35 -1.13 11.93
CA ALA A 342 23.52 -1.60 12.68
C ALA A 342 24.30 -0.43 13.23
#